data_d87ac59795ef1632b11a13d8c76c6933
#
_entry.id   d87ac59795ef1632b11a13d8c76c6933
#
_cell.length_a   1.000
_cell.length_b   1.000
_cell.length_c   1.000
_cell.angle_alpha   90.00
_cell.angle_beta   90.00
_cell.angle_gamma   90.00
#
_symmetry.space_group_name_H-M   'P 1'
#
loop_
_entity.id
_entity.type
_entity.pdbx_description
1 polymer ?
#
loop_
_entity_poly.entity_id
_entity_poly.type
_entity_poly.pdbx_seq_one_letter_code
_entity_poly.pdbx_strand_id
1 'polypeptide(L)'
;MKTRVMKAAALIHKVSTPDFPQGPSTTEILRAGTINGARTALIDDETGSLEVGKKADLLILNMKTLNFTPLNDVRNHLVYCENGTSIEKVMVNGEIVVEDDRLKRVDEVALLEELRGHLPEFQKQHEQLEALNSAFRPAFEQIHRRCCDHDLGINRFSRPPAEWYQN
;
A
#
# COMPACT_ATOMS: atom_id res chain seq x y z
N MET A 1 5.67 -3.63 2.82
CA MET A 1 4.92 -2.89 1.78
C MET A 1 3.41 -2.83 2.02
N LYS A 2 2.73 -3.90 2.47
CA LYS A 2 1.27 -3.91 2.74
C LYS A 2 0.81 -2.88 3.80
N THR A 3 1.59 -2.63 4.84
CA THR A 3 1.25 -1.66 5.92
C THR A 3 1.10 -0.23 5.40
N ARG A 4 1.97 0.22 4.49
CA ARG A 4 1.86 1.55 3.87
C ARG A 4 0.61 1.70 3.00
N VAL A 5 0.22 0.65 2.29
CA VAL A 5 -1.02 0.64 1.48
C VAL A 5 -2.25 0.70 2.38
N MET A 6 -2.27 -0.04 3.49
CA MET A 6 -3.35 0.01 4.47
C MET A 6 -3.49 1.42 5.07
N LYS A 7 -2.37 2.05 5.44
CA LYS A 7 -2.36 3.43 5.94
C LYS A 7 -2.93 4.41 4.90
N ALA A 8 -2.48 4.32 3.65
CA ALA A 8 -2.99 5.16 2.57
C ALA A 8 -4.50 4.97 2.36
N ALA A 9 -4.97 3.71 2.31
CA ALA A 9 -6.39 3.41 2.20
C ALA A 9 -7.21 3.99 3.36
N ALA A 10 -6.70 3.87 4.59
CA ALA A 10 -7.36 4.43 5.77
C ALA A 10 -7.44 5.97 5.75
N LEU A 11 -6.44 6.66 5.20
CA LEU A 11 -6.35 8.12 5.20
C LEU A 11 -7.13 8.75 4.03
N ILE A 12 -7.02 8.19 2.82
CA ILE A 12 -7.64 8.77 1.61
C ILE A 12 -9.15 8.88 1.76
N HIS A 13 -9.79 7.88 2.33
CA HIS A 13 -11.25 7.92 2.53
C HIS A 13 -11.69 8.94 3.57
N LYS A 14 -10.82 9.34 4.49
CA LYS A 14 -11.13 10.33 5.52
C LYS A 14 -11.07 11.78 5.03
N VAL A 15 -10.38 12.03 3.92
CA VAL A 15 -10.32 13.37 3.31
C VAL A 15 -11.40 13.59 2.25
N SER A 16 -12.15 12.56 1.89
CA SER A 16 -13.22 12.66 0.89
C SER A 16 -14.54 13.15 1.44
N THR A 17 -14.79 13.04 2.75
CA THR A 17 -16.00 13.48 3.42
C THR A 17 -15.73 13.85 4.88
N PRO A 18 -16.38 14.88 5.44
CA PRO A 18 -16.31 15.20 6.86
C PRO A 18 -17.14 14.23 7.72
N ASP A 19 -17.98 13.45 7.07
CA ASP A 19 -18.84 12.50 7.75
C ASP A 19 -18.00 11.30 8.23
N PHE A 20 -17.51 11.42 9.46
CA PHE A 20 -16.60 10.45 10.08
C PHE A 20 -17.10 8.98 10.03
N PRO A 21 -18.42 8.68 10.22
CA PRO A 21 -18.92 7.32 10.12
C PRO A 21 -18.79 6.67 8.73
N GLN A 22 -18.63 7.44 7.67
CA GLN A 22 -18.49 6.91 6.31
C GLN A 22 -17.07 6.41 5.97
N GLY A 23 -16.08 6.77 6.79
CA GLY A 23 -14.72 6.28 6.61
C GLY A 23 -14.54 4.84 7.11
N PRO A 24 -13.67 4.04 6.48
CA PRO A 24 -13.41 2.68 6.92
C PRO A 24 -12.73 2.67 8.29
N SER A 25 -13.17 1.77 9.15
CA SER A 25 -12.54 1.47 10.43
C SER A 25 -11.21 0.73 10.23
N THR A 26 -10.34 0.77 11.24
CA THR A 26 -9.07 0.02 11.23
C THR A 26 -9.28 -1.48 11.06
N THR A 27 -10.37 -2.03 11.62
CA THR A 27 -10.73 -3.44 11.46
C THR A 27 -11.08 -3.77 10.01
N GLU A 28 -11.83 -2.92 9.33
CA GLU A 28 -12.17 -3.11 7.91
C GLU A 28 -10.94 -2.99 7.02
N ILE A 29 -10.05 -2.07 7.31
CA ILE A 29 -8.77 -1.93 6.58
C ILE A 29 -7.89 -3.18 6.77
N LEU A 30 -7.78 -3.71 7.99
CA LEU A 30 -7.04 -4.95 8.24
C LEU A 30 -7.66 -6.13 7.50
N ARG A 31 -8.99 -6.26 7.51
CA ARG A 31 -9.70 -7.30 6.74
C ARG A 31 -9.48 -7.14 5.24
N ALA A 32 -9.47 -5.91 4.72
CA ALA A 32 -9.17 -5.64 3.31
C ALA A 32 -7.74 -6.08 2.94
N GLY A 33 -6.78 -5.85 3.83
CA GLY A 33 -5.39 -6.28 3.66
C GLY A 33 -5.13 -7.78 3.88
N THR A 34 -6.09 -8.55 4.36
CA THR A 34 -5.98 -9.98 4.70
C THR A 34 -7.04 -10.80 3.97
N ILE A 35 -8.06 -11.24 4.67
CA ILE A 35 -9.08 -12.19 4.14
C ILE A 35 -9.85 -11.64 2.93
N ASN A 36 -10.18 -10.34 2.91
CA ASN A 36 -10.89 -9.77 1.76
C ASN A 36 -9.97 -9.65 0.53
N GLY A 37 -8.67 -9.41 0.74
CA GLY A 37 -7.66 -9.50 -0.32
C GLY A 37 -7.56 -10.90 -0.92
N ALA A 38 -7.55 -11.94 -0.07
CA ALA A 38 -7.57 -13.33 -0.50
C ALA A 38 -8.85 -13.69 -1.27
N ARG A 39 -10.02 -13.21 -0.81
CA ARG A 39 -11.30 -13.37 -1.53
C ARG A 39 -11.28 -12.75 -2.91
N THR A 40 -10.74 -11.55 -3.04
CA THR A 40 -10.61 -10.88 -4.35
C THR A 40 -9.73 -11.69 -5.31
N ALA A 41 -8.73 -12.38 -4.79
CA ALA A 41 -7.85 -13.26 -5.55
C ALA A 41 -8.40 -14.69 -5.72
N LEU A 42 -9.58 -15.02 -5.13
CA LEU A 42 -10.21 -16.34 -5.14
C LEU A 42 -9.33 -17.44 -4.52
N ILE A 43 -8.62 -17.11 -3.42
CA ILE A 43 -7.72 -18.01 -2.67
C ILE A 43 -7.98 -17.95 -1.16
N ASP A 44 -9.17 -17.54 -0.75
CA ASP A 44 -9.50 -17.38 0.67
C ASP A 44 -9.76 -18.69 1.41
N ASP A 45 -9.89 -19.78 0.71
CA ASP A 45 -9.83 -21.14 1.23
C ASP A 45 -8.38 -21.57 1.60
N GLU A 46 -7.38 -20.99 0.93
CA GLU A 46 -5.97 -21.32 1.14
C GLU A 46 -5.25 -20.36 2.12
N THR A 47 -5.60 -19.07 2.13
CA THR A 47 -4.87 -18.05 2.88
C THR A 47 -5.76 -16.87 3.32
N GLY A 48 -5.16 -15.86 3.96
CA GLY A 48 -5.85 -14.62 4.39
C GLY A 48 -6.39 -14.64 5.80
N SER A 49 -6.39 -15.82 6.47
CA SER A 49 -6.72 -16.00 7.90
C SER A 49 -5.87 -17.10 8.51
N LEU A 50 -5.73 -17.06 9.83
CA LEU A 50 -5.02 -18.11 10.59
C LEU A 50 -6.03 -19.17 11.03
N GLU A 51 -6.18 -20.19 10.22
CA GLU A 51 -7.11 -21.30 10.43
C GLU A 51 -6.43 -22.64 10.14
N VAL A 52 -6.86 -23.69 10.84
CA VAL A 52 -6.34 -25.05 10.60
C VAL A 52 -6.67 -25.49 9.18
N GLY A 53 -5.66 -25.97 8.46
CA GLY A 53 -5.78 -26.40 7.06
C GLY A 53 -5.41 -25.33 6.03
N LYS A 54 -5.26 -24.08 6.43
CA LYS A 54 -4.76 -23.02 5.54
C LYS A 54 -3.23 -22.93 5.54
N LYS A 55 -2.68 -22.33 4.50
CA LYS A 55 -1.25 -22.01 4.40
C LYS A 55 -0.84 -21.04 5.50
N ALA A 56 0.32 -21.28 6.10
CA ALA A 56 0.88 -20.38 7.10
C ALA A 56 1.59 -19.18 6.41
N ASP A 57 0.79 -18.27 5.88
CA ASP A 57 1.21 -16.98 5.35
C ASP A 57 1.02 -15.93 6.44
N LEU A 58 2.08 -15.58 7.16
CA LEU A 58 1.97 -14.71 8.32
C LEU A 58 3.19 -13.79 8.51
N LEU A 59 2.98 -12.73 9.27
CA LEU A 59 4.01 -11.81 9.73
C LEU A 59 4.16 -11.94 11.26
N ILE A 60 5.40 -12.02 11.72
CA ILE A 60 5.73 -11.89 13.14
C ILE A 60 6.30 -10.50 13.36
N LEU A 61 5.71 -9.78 14.32
CA LEU A 61 6.05 -8.39 14.61
C LEU A 61 6.67 -8.26 16.01
N ASN A 62 7.73 -7.48 16.10
CA ASN A 62 8.29 -7.05 17.36
C ASN A 62 7.47 -5.89 17.94
N MET A 63 6.77 -6.16 19.02
CA MET A 63 5.93 -5.16 19.69
C MET A 63 6.72 -4.17 20.57
N LYS A 64 8.03 -4.39 20.73
CA LYS A 64 8.92 -3.52 21.56
C LYS A 64 9.59 -2.42 20.73
N THR A 65 8.92 -1.93 19.68
CA THR A 65 9.41 -0.85 18.82
C THR A 65 8.68 0.46 19.11
N LEU A 66 9.21 1.58 18.60
CA LEU A 66 8.57 2.89 18.69
C LEU A 66 7.18 2.92 18.05
N ASN A 67 6.97 2.13 16.99
CA ASN A 67 5.68 2.03 16.31
C ASN A 67 4.56 1.49 17.22
N PHE A 68 4.92 0.74 18.27
CA PHE A 68 4.00 0.12 19.21
C PHE A 68 4.14 0.65 20.65
N THR A 69 4.87 1.76 20.88
CA THR A 69 5.10 2.29 22.22
C THR A 69 4.69 3.77 22.31
N PRO A 70 3.78 4.16 23.21
CA PRO A 70 2.94 3.29 24.08
C PRO A 70 1.84 2.59 23.28
N LEU A 71 1.58 1.33 23.56
CA LEU A 71 0.53 0.56 22.92
C LEU A 71 -0.84 0.84 23.57
N ASN A 72 -1.78 1.35 22.77
CA ASN A 72 -3.18 1.54 23.18
C ASN A 72 -4.16 0.62 22.44
N ASP A 73 -4.05 0.52 21.13
CA ASP A 73 -4.84 -0.40 20.31
C ASP A 73 -3.97 -0.96 19.17
N VAL A 74 -3.79 -2.29 19.17
CA VAL A 74 -2.92 -2.99 18.20
C VAL A 74 -3.35 -2.72 16.76
N ARG A 75 -4.66 -2.68 16.47
CA ARG A 75 -5.18 -2.49 15.11
C ARG A 75 -4.84 -1.09 14.61
N ASN A 76 -5.01 -0.08 15.46
CA ASN A 76 -4.66 1.30 15.13
C ASN A 76 -3.16 1.43 14.87
N HIS A 77 -2.32 0.83 15.69
CA HIS A 77 -0.88 0.85 15.48
C HIS A 77 -0.46 0.12 14.20
N LEU A 78 -1.07 -1.03 13.88
CA LEU A 78 -0.81 -1.75 12.63
C LEU A 78 -1.18 -0.94 11.39
N VAL A 79 -2.28 -0.20 11.44
CA VAL A 79 -2.74 0.58 10.27
C VAL A 79 -2.03 1.92 10.14
N TYR A 80 -1.86 2.65 11.25
CA TYR A 80 -1.40 4.04 11.20
C TYR A 80 0.07 4.26 11.56
N CYS A 81 0.65 3.42 12.41
CA CYS A 81 2.01 3.62 12.92
C CYS A 81 3.03 2.67 12.28
N GLU A 82 2.64 1.42 11.99
CA GLU A 82 3.55 0.43 11.43
C GLU A 82 3.93 0.78 9.99
N ASN A 83 5.24 0.71 9.71
CA ASN A 83 5.81 1.06 8.40
C ASN A 83 6.67 -0.06 7.79
N GLY A 84 6.74 -1.20 8.44
CA GLY A 84 7.55 -2.37 8.07
C GLY A 84 8.76 -2.61 8.95
N THR A 85 9.16 -1.63 9.78
CA THR A 85 10.37 -1.74 10.61
C THR A 85 10.21 -2.64 11.84
N SER A 86 8.97 -2.98 12.20
CA SER A 86 8.71 -3.91 13.31
C SER A 86 8.56 -5.36 12.85
N ILE A 87 8.69 -5.65 11.56
CA ILE A 87 8.59 -7.01 11.04
C ILE A 87 9.86 -7.78 11.42
N GLU A 88 9.70 -8.81 12.23
CA GLU A 88 10.78 -9.70 12.64
C GLU A 88 10.93 -10.87 11.66
N LYS A 89 9.78 -11.49 11.28
CA LYS A 89 9.77 -12.60 10.33
C LYS A 89 8.61 -12.51 9.36
N VAL A 90 8.85 -12.96 8.14
CA VAL A 90 7.81 -13.20 7.12
C VAL A 90 7.82 -14.69 6.81
N MET A 91 6.65 -15.30 6.92
CA MET A 91 6.43 -16.70 6.59
C MET A 91 5.47 -16.79 5.40
N VAL A 92 5.81 -17.64 4.44
CA VAL A 92 4.99 -17.97 3.27
C VAL A 92 4.89 -19.48 3.15
N ASN A 93 3.67 -19.99 3.17
CA ASN A 93 3.40 -21.44 3.13
C ASN A 93 4.19 -22.23 4.18
N GLY A 94 4.35 -21.66 5.38
CA GLY A 94 5.08 -22.29 6.48
C GLY A 94 6.61 -22.11 6.45
N GLU A 95 7.17 -21.52 5.40
CA GLU A 95 8.61 -21.27 5.30
C GLU A 95 8.96 -19.82 5.64
N ILE A 96 9.99 -19.62 6.45
CA ILE A 96 10.51 -18.27 6.75
C ILE A 96 11.29 -17.78 5.53
N VAL A 97 10.76 -16.74 4.87
CA VAL A 97 11.37 -16.11 3.67
C VAL A 97 12.13 -14.83 3.99
N VAL A 98 11.77 -14.15 5.09
CA VAL A 98 12.50 -12.99 5.64
C VAL A 98 12.67 -13.19 7.14
N GLU A 99 13.82 -12.88 7.67
CA GLU A 99 14.14 -12.85 9.10
C GLU A 99 15.21 -11.79 9.34
N ASP A 100 14.99 -10.94 10.34
CA ASP A 100 15.90 -9.85 10.72
C ASP A 100 16.29 -8.97 9.52
N ASP A 101 15.28 -8.52 8.77
CA ASP A 101 15.41 -7.71 7.54
C ASP A 101 16.25 -8.34 6.42
N ARG A 102 16.47 -9.67 6.46
CA ARG A 102 17.24 -10.39 5.43
C ARG A 102 16.40 -11.41 4.69
N LEU A 103 16.50 -11.41 3.37
CA LEU A 103 15.92 -12.44 2.52
C LEU A 103 16.69 -13.77 2.73
N LYS A 104 15.96 -14.87 2.95
CA LYS A 104 16.58 -16.19 3.19
C LYS A 104 17.00 -16.92 1.92
N ARG A 105 16.35 -16.63 0.80
CA ARG A 105 16.53 -17.37 -0.47
C ARG A 105 17.25 -16.57 -1.55
N VAL A 106 17.51 -15.30 -1.32
CA VAL A 106 18.10 -14.39 -2.30
C VAL A 106 19.26 -13.66 -1.64
N ASP A 107 20.39 -13.63 -2.30
CA ASP A 107 21.47 -12.71 -1.97
C ASP A 107 21.10 -11.32 -2.48
N GLU A 108 20.53 -10.52 -1.60
CA GLU A 108 20.05 -9.17 -1.92
C GLU A 108 21.20 -8.24 -2.35
N VAL A 109 22.38 -8.40 -1.75
CA VAL A 109 23.54 -7.57 -2.07
C VAL A 109 24.01 -7.85 -3.49
N ALA A 110 24.18 -9.12 -3.84
CA ALA A 110 24.59 -9.51 -5.19
C ALA A 110 23.55 -9.10 -6.24
N LEU A 111 22.24 -9.27 -5.93
CA LEU A 111 21.16 -8.85 -6.82
C LEU A 111 21.15 -7.33 -7.06
N LEU A 112 21.35 -6.54 -6.01
CA LEU A 112 21.39 -5.08 -6.12
C LEU A 112 22.62 -4.60 -6.90
N GLU A 113 23.77 -5.29 -6.78
CA GLU A 113 24.97 -5.00 -7.58
C GLU A 113 24.75 -5.31 -9.06
N GLU A 114 24.16 -6.45 -9.37
CA GLU A 114 23.77 -6.81 -10.74
C GLU A 114 22.82 -5.77 -11.35
N LEU A 115 21.77 -5.39 -10.62
CA LEU A 115 20.83 -4.35 -11.06
C LEU A 115 21.51 -3.00 -11.32
N ARG A 116 22.47 -2.61 -10.45
CA ARG A 116 23.25 -1.38 -10.66
C ARG A 116 24.08 -1.44 -11.95
N GLY A 117 24.59 -2.62 -12.30
CA GLY A 117 25.30 -2.82 -13.56
C GLY A 117 24.47 -2.56 -14.80
N HIS A 118 23.15 -2.78 -14.73
CA HIS A 118 22.22 -2.53 -15.83
C HIS A 118 21.70 -1.08 -15.90
N LEU A 119 21.93 -0.26 -14.86
CA LEU A 119 21.41 1.11 -14.79
C LEU A 119 21.79 2.00 -15.99
N PRO A 120 23.02 2.01 -16.51
CA PRO A 120 23.39 2.89 -17.62
C PRO A 120 22.57 2.62 -18.89
N GLU A 121 22.37 1.35 -19.22
CA GLU A 121 21.57 0.97 -20.39
C GLU A 121 20.08 1.28 -20.17
N PHE A 122 19.56 1.00 -18.98
CA PHE A 122 18.20 1.36 -18.61
C PHE A 122 17.96 2.87 -18.70
N GLN A 123 18.87 3.69 -18.19
CA GLN A 123 18.77 5.17 -18.25
C GLN A 123 18.74 5.65 -19.70
N LYS A 124 19.61 5.14 -20.55
CA LYS A 124 19.64 5.48 -21.97
C LYS A 124 18.31 5.15 -22.67
N GLN A 125 17.76 3.98 -22.43
CA GLN A 125 16.45 3.58 -22.97
C GLN A 125 15.33 4.44 -22.42
N HIS A 126 15.36 4.78 -21.13
CA HIS A 126 14.39 5.65 -20.49
C HIS A 126 14.39 7.05 -21.08
N GLU A 127 15.57 7.67 -21.27
CA GLU A 127 15.70 8.99 -21.90
C GLU A 127 15.13 9.00 -23.33
N GLN A 128 15.34 7.95 -24.11
CA GLN A 128 14.76 7.81 -25.44
C GLN A 128 13.24 7.74 -25.41
N LEU A 129 12.68 6.95 -24.50
CA LEU A 129 11.23 6.83 -24.30
C LEU A 129 10.63 8.15 -23.80
N GLU A 130 11.29 8.83 -22.88
CA GLU A 130 10.84 10.12 -22.36
C GLU A 130 10.82 11.19 -23.45
N ALA A 131 11.86 11.24 -24.30
CA ALA A 131 11.90 12.13 -25.44
C ALA A 131 10.74 11.90 -26.44
N LEU A 132 10.42 10.61 -26.72
CA LEU A 132 9.28 10.25 -27.55
C LEU A 132 7.95 10.65 -26.91
N ASN A 133 7.80 10.39 -25.62
CA ASN A 133 6.56 10.66 -24.89
C ASN A 133 6.32 12.15 -24.63
N SER A 134 7.39 12.96 -24.57
CA SER A 134 7.30 14.39 -24.31
C SER A 134 6.43 15.13 -25.35
N ALA A 135 6.42 14.67 -26.59
CA ALA A 135 5.59 15.20 -27.67
C ALA A 135 4.07 15.05 -27.40
N PHE A 136 3.67 14.04 -26.62
CA PHE A 136 2.28 13.76 -26.30
C PHE A 136 1.81 14.45 -25.01
N ARG A 137 2.71 15.01 -24.22
CA ARG A 137 2.39 15.67 -22.94
C ARG A 137 1.28 16.70 -23.03
N PRO A 138 1.28 17.64 -24.00
CA PRO A 138 0.20 18.64 -24.11
C PRO A 138 -1.18 17.98 -24.38
N ALA A 139 -1.21 16.90 -25.16
CA ALA A 139 -2.45 16.18 -25.43
C ALA A 139 -2.99 15.50 -24.17
N PHE A 140 -2.12 14.83 -23.38
CA PHE A 140 -2.51 14.23 -22.11
C PHE A 140 -2.99 15.27 -21.09
N GLU A 141 -2.32 16.41 -21.00
CA GLU A 141 -2.77 17.51 -20.13
C GLU A 141 -4.14 18.04 -20.54
N GLN A 142 -4.39 18.19 -21.83
CA GLN A 142 -5.70 18.61 -22.34
C GLN A 142 -6.79 17.59 -22.03
N ILE A 143 -6.52 16.30 -22.26
CA ILE A 143 -7.45 15.21 -21.92
C ILE A 143 -7.74 15.21 -20.44
N HIS A 144 -6.69 15.29 -19.60
CA HIS A 144 -6.84 15.31 -18.14
C HIS A 144 -7.74 16.47 -17.68
N ARG A 145 -7.49 17.69 -18.17
CA ARG A 145 -8.32 18.87 -17.86
C ARG A 145 -9.77 18.65 -18.25
N ARG A 146 -10.04 18.17 -19.48
CA ARG A 146 -11.40 17.85 -19.94
C ARG A 146 -12.09 16.80 -19.05
N CYS A 147 -11.37 15.78 -18.62
CA CYS A 147 -11.91 14.77 -17.71
C CYS A 147 -12.21 15.34 -16.32
N CYS A 148 -11.39 16.27 -15.83
CA CYS A 148 -11.64 16.94 -14.55
C CYS A 148 -12.80 17.93 -14.60
N ASP A 149 -13.01 18.58 -15.75
CA ASP A 149 -14.10 19.55 -15.94
C ASP A 149 -15.46 18.86 -16.19
N HIS A 150 -15.44 17.59 -16.57
CA HIS A 150 -16.67 16.83 -16.83
C HIS A 150 -17.25 16.27 -15.53
N ASP A 151 -18.45 16.70 -15.17
CA ASP A 151 -19.16 16.16 -14.01
C ASP A 151 -19.77 14.79 -14.34
N LEU A 152 -19.15 13.75 -13.81
CA LEU A 152 -19.61 12.35 -13.94
C LEU A 152 -20.57 11.96 -12.79
N GLY A 153 -20.94 12.89 -11.92
CA GLY A 153 -21.67 12.58 -10.67
C GLY A 153 -20.81 11.80 -9.66
N ILE A 154 -19.55 11.52 -9.98
CA ILE A 154 -18.58 10.88 -9.10
C ILE A 154 -17.42 11.86 -8.92
N ASN A 155 -17.51 12.69 -7.89
CA ASN A 155 -16.47 13.67 -7.63
C ASN A 155 -15.31 13.00 -6.86
N ARG A 156 -14.23 12.67 -7.56
CA ARG A 156 -12.98 12.17 -6.95
C ARG A 156 -12.21 13.27 -6.21
N PHE A 157 -12.44 14.50 -6.59
CA PHE A 157 -11.94 15.68 -5.89
C PHE A 157 -13.13 16.32 -5.17
N SER A 158 -13.43 15.87 -3.96
CA SER A 158 -14.41 16.53 -3.15
C SER A 158 -13.93 17.96 -2.88
N ARG A 159 -14.43 18.92 -3.65
CA ARG A 159 -14.38 20.32 -3.19
C ARG A 159 -15.27 20.34 -1.95
N PRO A 160 -14.74 20.72 -0.77
CA PRO A 160 -15.60 20.90 0.36
C PRO A 160 -16.68 21.90 -0.02
N PRO A 161 -17.94 21.70 0.42
CA PRO A 161 -18.99 22.66 0.19
C PRO A 161 -18.54 24.06 0.58
N ALA A 162 -18.93 25.08 -0.18
CA ALA A 162 -18.52 26.46 0.07
C ALA A 162 -18.87 26.96 1.48
N GLU A 163 -19.84 26.34 2.11
CA GLU A 163 -20.29 26.55 3.48
C GLU A 163 -19.22 26.28 4.56
N TRP A 164 -18.18 25.47 4.24
CA TRP A 164 -17.11 25.14 5.20
C TRP A 164 -16.07 26.26 5.35
N TYR A 165 -16.08 27.21 4.44
CA TYR A 165 -15.16 28.37 4.46
C TYR A 165 -15.81 29.65 4.99
N GLN A 166 -17.04 29.57 5.54
CA GLN A 166 -17.81 30.72 6.03
C GLN A 166 -17.70 30.96 7.54
N ASN A 167 -16.73 30.38 8.24
CA ASN A 167 -16.45 30.66 9.65
C ASN A 167 -15.06 31.23 9.85
#